data_c80fe5e28ce67aa40bdee06f03ec951c
#
_entry.id   c80fe5e28ce67aa40bdee06f03ec951c
#
_cell.length_a   1.000
_cell.length_b   1.000
_cell.length_c   1.000
_cell.angle_alpha   90.00
_cell.angle_beta   90.00
_cell.angle_gamma   90.00
#
_symmetry.space_group_name_H-M   'P 1'
#
loop_
_entity.id
_entity.type
_entity.pdbx_description
1 polymer ?
#
loop_
_entity_poly.entity_id
_entity_poly.type
_entity_poly.pdbx_seq_one_letter_code
_entity_poly.pdbx_strand_id
1 'polypeptide(L)'
;MTDWVMTVVDSVSIQPYIFGSNNLKHIVGASQLVYEATHDWVHGCLVDVGKTNVDRRGEFNDQRIEEPTHGLTSELVYAGGGNAVAIFKAIEDAQQFTRRLTEKALMDAPGLQIVVVHQPFAWGDNLAAVRRAAFQTLDRKKRDRRVSSPLLGLGVTADCQFTGLSAVTVQTEGDAQTEDATQAGRTDSWRISAEIRGKRSAFSDAHARLGKSLPSGYDFAADFDDFGDKGESSYIAIIHTDGNGMGKRIETLEAGIRTTDFRAYIQAMRQFSASIQTAAETAMDETIKLLIGNIDAEDKIGGIVTVHDKKKLPFRPIVFGGDDTTFVCDGRLALTLAEAYLRRLTTPTLSDNRPLTARAGVAVVNSHYPFARAYGLAEELAGSVKQRIKKAERDMTAMDWHFAVSGLVLDLDAIRRREYTVAAGNLVMRPVALDGDSDWRTWDVFTHMMDGFRGTDWVGRRNKLKALREALRGGTERVKEFTQATVALPEIDGRPEARNDGWIGRCCVYYDAVEALDFYVPLKGPATGGAT
;
A
#
# COMPACT_ATOMS: atom_id res chain seq x y z
N MET A 1 34.58 -22.06 19.87
CA MET A 1 33.18 -21.67 20.07
C MET A 1 32.60 -21.59 18.68
N THR A 2 31.57 -22.36 18.38
CA THR A 2 30.90 -22.28 17.07
C THR A 2 30.12 -20.97 17.03
N ASP A 3 30.56 -20.04 16.20
CA ASP A 3 29.88 -18.76 16.00
C ASP A 3 28.59 -19.01 15.20
N TRP A 4 27.46 -18.75 15.86
CA TRP A 4 26.15 -18.77 15.19
C TRP A 4 26.03 -17.55 14.27
N VAL A 5 25.15 -17.60 13.30
CA VAL A 5 25.00 -16.52 12.33
C VAL A 5 23.55 -16.11 12.19
N MET A 6 23.27 -14.85 12.48
CA MET A 6 21.99 -14.23 12.10
C MET A 6 22.09 -13.70 10.67
N THR A 7 21.25 -14.19 9.80
CA THR A 7 21.17 -13.75 8.39
C THR A 7 19.92 -12.92 8.20
N VAL A 8 20.11 -11.72 7.66
CA VAL A 8 19.02 -10.80 7.28
C VAL A 8 19.01 -10.65 5.78
N VAL A 9 17.86 -10.92 5.19
CA VAL A 9 17.57 -10.70 3.76
C VAL A 9 16.65 -9.51 3.64
N ASP A 10 16.91 -8.62 2.70
CA ASP A 10 16.04 -7.48 2.42
C ASP A 10 16.13 -7.11 0.93
N SER A 11 15.05 -6.59 0.41
CA SER A 11 14.98 -6.08 -0.96
C SER A 11 15.27 -4.58 -1.01
N VAL A 12 15.83 -4.11 -2.11
CA VAL A 12 16.26 -2.72 -2.30
C VAL A 12 15.65 -2.16 -3.56
N SER A 13 15.33 -0.87 -3.52
CA SER A 13 14.74 -0.17 -4.68
C SER A 13 13.47 -0.86 -5.19
N ILE A 14 12.63 -1.30 -4.24
CA ILE A 14 11.37 -2.02 -4.53
C ILE A 14 10.44 -1.15 -5.38
N GLN A 15 10.29 0.13 -5.02
CA GLN A 15 9.38 1.04 -5.70
C GLN A 15 9.72 1.24 -7.20
N PRO A 16 10.97 1.59 -7.60
CA PRO A 16 11.34 1.64 -9.01
C PRO A 16 11.17 0.29 -9.72
N TYR A 17 11.41 -0.82 -9.05
CA TYR A 17 11.21 -2.15 -9.63
C TYR A 17 9.73 -2.44 -9.88
N ILE A 18 8.85 -2.20 -8.90
CA ILE A 18 7.41 -2.48 -9.02
C ILE A 18 6.76 -1.48 -9.99
N PHE A 19 6.99 -0.18 -9.80
CA PHE A 19 6.27 0.89 -10.47
C PHE A 19 6.97 1.47 -11.70
N GLY A 20 8.06 0.87 -12.15
CA GLY A 20 8.83 1.33 -13.32
C GLY A 20 8.14 1.11 -14.68
N SER A 21 6.92 0.59 -14.70
CA SER A 21 6.11 0.38 -15.89
C SER A 21 4.69 0.91 -15.66
N ASN A 22 4.06 1.45 -16.71
CA ASN A 22 2.65 1.88 -16.69
C ASN A 22 1.66 0.75 -17.05
N ASN A 23 2.08 -0.50 -17.05
CA ASN A 23 1.22 -1.64 -17.33
C ASN A 23 0.88 -2.38 -16.03
N LEU A 24 -0.41 -2.53 -15.73
CA LEU A 24 -0.88 -3.11 -14.46
C LEU A 24 -0.39 -4.55 -14.25
N LYS A 25 -0.34 -5.37 -15.31
CA LYS A 25 0.16 -6.75 -15.21
C LYS A 25 1.65 -6.80 -14.84
N HIS A 26 2.45 -5.85 -15.34
CA HIS A 26 3.87 -5.74 -14.97
C HIS A 26 4.04 -5.32 -13.52
N ILE A 27 3.22 -4.38 -13.05
CA ILE A 27 3.23 -3.87 -11.67
C ILE A 27 2.88 -4.99 -10.69
N VAL A 28 1.79 -5.70 -10.96
CA VAL A 28 1.31 -6.81 -10.12
C VAL A 28 2.29 -7.97 -10.10
N GLY A 29 2.83 -8.35 -11.27
CA GLY A 29 3.85 -9.41 -11.34
C GLY A 29 5.17 -9.01 -10.66
N ALA A 30 5.58 -7.73 -10.76
CA ALA A 30 6.75 -7.25 -10.03
C ALA A 30 6.56 -7.33 -8.51
N SER A 31 5.38 -6.97 -8.01
CA SER A 31 5.05 -7.12 -6.59
C SER A 31 5.09 -8.59 -6.14
N GLN A 32 4.59 -9.52 -6.99
CA GLN A 32 4.68 -10.95 -6.71
C GLN A 32 6.13 -11.42 -6.59
N LEU A 33 7.01 -11.00 -7.51
CA LEU A 33 8.43 -11.37 -7.46
C LEU A 33 9.12 -10.84 -6.20
N VAL A 34 8.76 -9.64 -5.74
CA VAL A 34 9.27 -9.10 -4.45
C VAL A 34 8.78 -9.93 -3.28
N TYR A 35 7.49 -10.29 -3.27
CA TYR A 35 6.93 -11.17 -2.24
C TYR A 35 7.63 -12.53 -2.23
N GLU A 36 7.72 -13.21 -3.36
CA GLU A 36 8.38 -14.51 -3.47
C GLU A 36 9.85 -14.47 -3.02
N ALA A 37 10.58 -13.42 -3.40
CA ALA A 37 11.99 -13.29 -3.08
C ALA A 37 12.29 -13.12 -1.58
N THR A 38 11.34 -12.56 -0.83
CA THR A 38 11.47 -12.33 0.62
C THR A 38 10.65 -13.29 1.46
N HIS A 39 9.88 -14.19 0.83
CA HIS A 39 9.01 -15.17 1.48
C HIS A 39 9.22 -16.57 0.91
N ASP A 40 8.61 -16.91 -0.23
CA ASP A 40 8.57 -18.30 -0.75
C ASP A 40 9.96 -18.85 -1.10
N TRP A 41 10.81 -18.01 -1.73
CA TRP A 41 12.17 -18.43 -2.07
C TRP A 41 13.06 -18.57 -0.84
N VAL A 42 12.82 -17.76 0.20
CA VAL A 42 13.51 -17.91 1.48
C VAL A 42 13.19 -19.29 2.07
N HIS A 43 11.93 -19.69 2.12
CA HIS A 43 11.51 -21.00 2.62
C HIS A 43 12.16 -22.14 1.80
N GLY A 44 12.03 -22.07 0.49
CA GLY A 44 12.61 -23.08 -0.41
C GLY A 44 14.13 -23.21 -0.26
N CYS A 45 14.86 -22.08 -0.22
CA CYS A 45 16.31 -22.10 -0.08
C CYS A 45 16.78 -22.61 1.29
N LEU A 46 16.04 -22.33 2.38
CA LEU A 46 16.35 -22.90 3.70
C LEU A 46 16.24 -24.43 3.70
N VAL A 47 15.15 -24.96 3.12
CA VAL A 47 14.94 -26.41 2.97
C VAL A 47 16.02 -27.07 2.09
N ASP A 48 16.47 -26.36 1.03
CA ASP A 48 17.51 -26.88 0.12
C ASP A 48 18.92 -26.92 0.73
N VAL A 49 19.18 -26.10 1.74
CA VAL A 49 20.49 -26.06 2.44
C VAL A 49 20.57 -27.13 3.52
N GLY A 50 19.45 -27.39 4.20
CA GLY A 50 19.45 -28.39 5.24
C GLY A 50 18.16 -28.45 6.04
N LYS A 51 18.20 -29.11 7.19
CA LYS A 51 17.04 -29.24 8.06
C LYS A 51 16.70 -27.89 8.71
N THR A 52 15.46 -27.47 8.58
CA THR A 52 14.97 -26.20 9.12
C THR A 52 13.59 -26.37 9.79
N ASN A 53 13.13 -25.33 10.49
CA ASN A 53 11.84 -25.28 11.19
C ASN A 53 10.65 -24.90 10.28
N VAL A 54 10.85 -24.76 9.01
CA VAL A 54 9.81 -24.38 8.03
C VAL A 54 9.84 -25.32 6.84
N ASP A 55 8.69 -25.59 6.25
CA ASP A 55 8.60 -26.32 4.99
C ASP A 55 8.60 -25.36 3.77
N ARG A 56 8.55 -25.92 2.55
CA ARG A 56 8.53 -25.11 1.30
C ARG A 56 7.27 -24.24 1.14
N ARG A 57 6.21 -24.52 1.89
CA ARG A 57 4.95 -23.74 1.87
C ARG A 57 4.92 -22.64 2.93
N GLY A 58 5.97 -22.57 3.78
CA GLY A 58 6.04 -21.63 4.88
C GLY A 58 5.38 -22.11 6.18
N GLU A 59 4.99 -23.38 6.24
CA GLU A 59 4.42 -23.99 7.44
C GLU A 59 5.52 -24.23 8.48
N PHE A 60 5.36 -23.62 9.66
CA PHE A 60 6.30 -23.79 10.76
C PHE A 60 6.05 -25.08 11.51
N ASN A 61 7.13 -25.73 11.94
CA ASN A 61 7.10 -26.84 12.89
C ASN A 61 7.70 -26.41 14.25
N ASP A 62 7.53 -27.23 15.29
CA ASP A 62 7.97 -26.95 16.66
C ASP A 62 9.47 -27.22 16.91
N GLN A 63 10.25 -27.51 15.86
CA GLN A 63 11.68 -27.79 16.01
C GLN A 63 12.46 -26.50 16.32
N ARG A 64 13.51 -26.66 17.14
CA ARG A 64 14.31 -25.55 17.67
C ARG A 64 15.77 -25.79 17.35
N ILE A 65 16.46 -24.74 16.95
CA ILE A 65 17.84 -24.84 16.48
C ILE A 65 18.82 -25.12 17.63
N GLU A 66 18.51 -24.69 18.85
CA GLU A 66 19.32 -24.98 20.04
C GLU A 66 19.22 -26.43 20.52
N GLU A 67 18.18 -27.16 20.13
CA GLU A 67 17.98 -28.55 20.52
C GLU A 67 18.80 -29.49 19.63
N PRO A 68 19.83 -30.17 20.17
CA PRO A 68 20.68 -31.05 19.35
C PRO A 68 19.91 -32.21 18.71
N THR A 69 18.88 -32.73 19.40
CA THR A 69 18.04 -33.83 18.92
C THR A 69 17.20 -33.47 17.70
N HIS A 70 16.90 -32.17 17.51
CA HIS A 70 16.18 -31.69 16.34
C HIS A 70 17.07 -31.65 15.08
N GLY A 71 18.40 -31.50 15.25
CA GLY A 71 19.37 -31.55 14.16
C GLY A 71 19.21 -30.45 13.10
N LEU A 72 18.63 -29.30 13.47
CA LEU A 72 18.45 -28.18 12.54
C LEU A 72 19.81 -27.57 12.18
N THR A 73 19.98 -27.20 10.90
CA THR A 73 21.07 -26.37 10.38
C THR A 73 20.72 -24.89 10.41
N SER A 74 19.42 -24.59 10.26
CA SER A 74 18.89 -23.22 10.30
C SER A 74 17.53 -23.15 10.97
N GLU A 75 17.17 -21.96 11.47
CA GLU A 75 15.82 -21.64 11.95
C GLU A 75 15.37 -20.29 11.40
N LEU A 76 14.24 -20.29 10.69
CA LEU A 76 13.59 -19.07 10.25
C LEU A 76 12.93 -18.39 11.47
N VAL A 77 13.30 -17.14 11.72
CA VAL A 77 12.67 -16.29 12.75
C VAL A 77 11.36 -15.73 12.20
N TYR A 78 11.43 -15.05 11.06
CA TYR A 78 10.27 -14.59 10.29
C TYR A 78 10.65 -14.30 8.82
N ALA A 79 9.66 -14.31 7.96
CA ALA A 79 9.70 -13.79 6.59
C ALA A 79 8.41 -13.01 6.34
N GLY A 80 8.53 -11.75 5.91
CA GLY A 80 7.39 -10.86 5.67
C GLY A 80 7.79 -9.39 5.68
N GLY A 81 6.91 -8.51 5.20
CA GLY A 81 7.18 -7.07 5.15
C GLY A 81 8.41 -6.69 4.30
N GLY A 82 8.71 -7.48 3.25
CA GLY A 82 9.84 -7.22 2.36
C GLY A 82 11.21 -7.67 2.89
N ASN A 83 11.29 -8.31 4.07
CA ASN A 83 12.54 -8.82 4.63
C ASN A 83 12.35 -10.19 5.32
N ALA A 84 13.46 -10.89 5.56
CA ALA A 84 13.46 -12.15 6.30
C ALA A 84 14.67 -12.23 7.24
N VAL A 85 14.49 -12.90 8.38
CA VAL A 85 15.53 -13.15 9.36
C VAL A 85 15.60 -14.65 9.68
N ALA A 86 16.78 -15.24 9.50
CA ALA A 86 17.06 -16.62 9.83
C ALA A 86 18.35 -16.76 10.66
N ILE A 87 18.42 -17.80 11.49
CA ILE A 87 19.59 -18.14 12.28
C ILE A 87 20.19 -19.41 11.71
N PHE A 88 21.51 -19.46 11.56
CA PHE A 88 22.28 -20.63 11.10
C PHE A 88 23.31 -21.05 12.16
N LYS A 89 23.60 -22.37 12.21
CA LYS A 89 24.67 -22.90 13.07
C LYS A 89 26.06 -22.67 12.51
N ALA A 90 26.17 -22.52 11.19
CA ALA A 90 27.45 -22.35 10.49
C ALA A 90 27.35 -21.27 9.42
N ILE A 91 28.43 -20.54 9.21
CA ILE A 91 28.52 -19.48 8.20
C ILE A 91 28.43 -20.06 6.77
N GLU A 92 28.92 -21.26 6.57
CA GLU A 92 28.92 -21.97 5.28
C GLU A 92 27.50 -22.23 4.80
N ASP A 93 26.59 -22.65 5.70
CA ASP A 93 25.17 -22.88 5.40
C ASP A 93 24.48 -21.55 5.06
N ALA A 94 24.77 -20.49 5.82
CA ALA A 94 24.25 -19.15 5.55
C ALA A 94 24.72 -18.59 4.18
N GLN A 95 25.97 -18.83 3.82
CA GLN A 95 26.51 -18.46 2.51
C GLN A 95 25.92 -19.30 1.37
N GLN A 96 25.68 -20.58 1.60
CA GLN A 96 25.03 -21.45 0.62
C GLN A 96 23.58 -21.04 0.39
N PHE A 97 22.85 -20.72 1.45
CA PHE A 97 21.52 -20.14 1.39
C PHE A 97 21.51 -18.85 0.54
N THR A 98 22.41 -17.94 0.83
CA THR A 98 22.52 -16.66 0.11
C THR A 98 22.79 -16.86 -1.37
N ARG A 99 23.71 -17.80 -1.72
CA ARG A 99 24.02 -18.11 -3.10
C ARG A 99 22.78 -18.59 -3.85
N ARG A 100 22.04 -19.56 -3.29
CA ARG A 100 20.82 -20.10 -3.91
C ARG A 100 19.75 -19.03 -4.10
N LEU A 101 19.52 -18.19 -3.06
CA LEU A 101 18.53 -17.12 -3.10
C LEU A 101 18.87 -16.07 -4.16
N THR A 102 20.15 -15.65 -4.22
CA THR A 102 20.58 -14.63 -5.19
C THR A 102 20.66 -15.17 -6.61
N GLU A 103 21.05 -16.44 -6.82
CA GLU A 103 20.96 -17.10 -8.12
C GLU A 103 19.53 -17.15 -8.62
N LYS A 104 18.57 -17.54 -7.76
CA LYS A 104 17.16 -17.56 -8.11
C LYS A 104 16.63 -16.16 -8.46
N ALA A 105 16.98 -15.14 -7.68
CA ALA A 105 16.58 -13.77 -7.98
C ALA A 105 17.14 -13.28 -9.33
N LEU A 106 18.40 -13.61 -9.67
CA LEU A 106 18.99 -13.26 -10.96
C LEU A 106 18.28 -13.93 -12.15
N MET A 107 17.83 -15.16 -11.99
CA MET A 107 17.20 -15.94 -13.05
C MET A 107 15.72 -15.59 -13.23
N ASP A 108 14.97 -15.52 -12.13
CA ASP A 108 13.50 -15.46 -12.15
C ASP A 108 12.97 -14.01 -12.01
N ALA A 109 13.73 -13.12 -11.34
CA ALA A 109 13.39 -11.71 -11.14
C ALA A 109 14.50 -10.75 -11.61
N PRO A 110 14.89 -10.77 -12.90
CA PRO A 110 15.91 -9.85 -13.42
C PRO A 110 15.56 -8.39 -13.08
N GLY A 111 16.52 -7.65 -12.55
CA GLY A 111 16.35 -6.27 -12.08
C GLY A 111 15.98 -6.14 -10.59
N LEU A 112 15.42 -7.16 -9.96
CA LEU A 112 15.19 -7.17 -8.51
C LEU A 112 16.52 -7.24 -7.76
N GLN A 113 16.63 -6.45 -6.73
CA GLN A 113 17.88 -6.31 -5.99
C GLN A 113 17.66 -6.76 -4.54
N ILE A 114 18.42 -7.79 -4.14
CA ILE A 114 18.42 -8.36 -2.79
C ILE A 114 19.75 -8.03 -2.12
N VAL A 115 19.71 -7.65 -0.88
CA VAL A 115 20.89 -7.48 0.00
C VAL A 115 20.79 -8.45 1.14
N VAL A 116 21.86 -9.18 1.39
CA VAL A 116 21.97 -10.14 2.50
C VAL A 116 23.14 -9.76 3.40
N VAL A 117 22.89 -9.86 4.70
CA VAL A 117 23.90 -9.64 5.75
C VAL A 117 23.96 -10.87 6.63
N HIS A 118 25.19 -11.28 6.96
CA HIS A 118 25.50 -12.31 7.94
C HIS A 118 26.13 -11.64 9.14
N GLN A 119 25.51 -11.74 10.31
CA GLN A 119 26.00 -11.21 11.58
C GLN A 119 26.38 -12.38 12.48
N PRO A 120 27.68 -12.66 12.68
CA PRO A 120 28.12 -13.66 13.66
C PRO A 120 27.75 -13.26 15.07
N PHE A 121 27.41 -14.25 15.91
CA PHE A 121 27.15 -14.07 17.33
C PHE A 121 27.40 -15.36 18.11
N ALA A 122 27.66 -15.26 19.40
CA ALA A 122 27.72 -16.40 20.30
C ALA A 122 26.34 -16.73 20.86
N TRP A 123 26.04 -18.02 21.02
CA TRP A 123 24.80 -18.41 21.73
C TRP A 123 24.91 -17.99 23.19
N GLY A 124 24.22 -16.94 23.56
CA GLY A 124 24.37 -16.24 24.85
C GLY A 124 24.41 -14.73 24.69
N ASP A 125 24.61 -14.24 23.46
CA ASP A 125 24.59 -12.82 23.14
C ASP A 125 23.16 -12.27 23.12
N ASN A 126 22.99 -10.99 23.33
CA ASN A 126 21.71 -10.32 23.22
C ASN A 126 21.23 -10.29 21.76
N LEU A 127 20.24 -11.13 21.39
CA LEU A 127 19.73 -11.22 20.01
C LEU A 127 19.15 -9.89 19.48
N ALA A 128 18.57 -9.05 20.34
CA ALA A 128 18.12 -7.73 19.94
C ALA A 128 19.30 -6.82 19.52
N ALA A 129 20.44 -6.92 20.22
CA ALA A 129 21.65 -6.20 19.83
C ALA A 129 22.25 -6.76 18.53
N VAL A 130 22.25 -8.08 18.37
CA VAL A 130 22.70 -8.78 17.15
C VAL A 130 21.85 -8.34 15.95
N ARG A 131 20.53 -8.33 16.11
CA ARG A 131 19.61 -7.84 15.05
C ARG A 131 19.90 -6.39 14.69
N ARG A 132 20.02 -5.49 15.68
CA ARG A 132 20.33 -4.08 15.42
C ARG A 132 21.63 -3.91 14.64
N ALA A 133 22.68 -4.64 15.01
CA ALA A 133 23.97 -4.64 14.30
C ALA A 133 23.84 -5.15 12.85
N ALA A 134 23.05 -6.22 12.65
CA ALA A 134 22.76 -6.75 11.33
C ALA A 134 22.04 -5.72 10.45
N PHE A 135 20.98 -5.06 10.95
CA PHE A 135 20.24 -4.04 10.20
C PHE A 135 21.09 -2.78 9.94
N GLN A 136 21.91 -2.33 10.89
CA GLN A 136 22.87 -1.23 10.64
C GLN A 136 23.86 -1.57 9.53
N THR A 137 24.34 -2.82 9.51
CA THR A 137 25.22 -3.30 8.43
C THR A 137 24.48 -3.38 7.10
N LEU A 138 23.21 -3.82 7.13
CA LEU A 138 22.33 -3.86 5.98
C LEU A 138 22.12 -2.45 5.37
N ASP A 139 21.80 -1.46 6.20
CA ASP A 139 21.60 -0.07 5.78
C ASP A 139 22.87 0.53 5.19
N ARG A 140 24.05 0.20 5.74
CA ARG A 140 25.33 0.60 5.18
C ARG A 140 25.54 -0.03 3.80
N LYS A 141 25.33 -1.36 3.66
CA LYS A 141 25.42 -2.06 2.38
C LYS A 141 24.46 -1.48 1.33
N LYS A 142 23.24 -1.11 1.74
CA LYS A 142 22.27 -0.46 0.86
C LYS A 142 22.78 0.90 0.33
N ARG A 143 23.41 1.72 1.18
CA ARG A 143 23.96 3.04 0.81
C ARG A 143 25.23 2.93 -0.03
N ASP A 144 26.15 2.05 0.36
CA ASP A 144 27.46 1.89 -0.28
C ASP A 144 27.39 1.09 -1.58
N ARG A 145 26.19 0.59 -1.92
CA ARG A 145 25.99 -0.25 -3.08
C ARG A 145 26.26 0.52 -4.37
N ARG A 146 27.12 -0.03 -5.21
CA ARG A 146 27.21 0.42 -6.61
C ARG A 146 25.93 -0.02 -7.32
N VAL A 147 25.18 0.95 -7.85
CA VAL A 147 24.05 0.67 -8.73
C VAL A 147 24.61 -0.12 -9.91
N SER A 148 24.11 -1.34 -10.14
CA SER A 148 24.50 -2.06 -11.34
C SER A 148 23.98 -1.27 -12.53
N SER A 149 24.90 -0.79 -13.36
CA SER A 149 24.50 -0.14 -14.60
C SER A 149 23.88 -1.21 -15.50
N PRO A 150 22.62 -1.07 -15.93
CA PRO A 150 22.06 -2.01 -16.88
C PRO A 150 22.93 -1.97 -18.14
N LEU A 151 23.15 -3.14 -18.75
CA LEU A 151 23.79 -3.21 -20.06
C LEU A 151 22.93 -2.40 -21.03
N LEU A 152 23.44 -1.25 -21.44
CA LEU A 152 22.84 -0.48 -22.52
C LEU A 152 22.85 -1.33 -23.78
N GLY A 153 21.79 -1.24 -24.57
CA GLY A 153 21.70 -1.96 -25.83
C GLY A 153 22.89 -1.65 -26.73
N LEU A 154 23.47 -2.70 -27.32
CA LEU A 154 24.40 -2.54 -28.41
C LEU A 154 23.62 -2.08 -29.66
N GLY A 155 24.25 -1.36 -30.59
CA GLY A 155 23.60 -0.86 -31.79
C GLY A 155 22.93 -1.93 -32.69
N VAL A 156 23.19 -3.22 -32.38
CA VAL A 156 22.57 -4.40 -33.04
C VAL A 156 21.43 -5.02 -32.23
N THR A 157 21.14 -4.51 -31.01
CA THR A 157 20.04 -4.97 -30.15
C THR A 157 18.87 -4.02 -30.24
N ALA A 158 17.65 -4.57 -30.23
CA ALA A 158 16.44 -3.77 -30.13
C ALA A 158 16.12 -3.44 -28.68
N ASP A 159 15.56 -2.26 -28.42
CA ASP A 159 15.18 -1.84 -27.09
C ASP A 159 13.81 -2.38 -26.68
N CYS A 160 13.66 -2.68 -25.38
CA CYS A 160 12.39 -2.97 -24.75
C CYS A 160 11.50 -1.73 -24.76
N GLN A 161 10.27 -1.88 -25.20
CA GLN A 161 9.31 -0.77 -25.31
C GLN A 161 8.85 -0.20 -23.95
N PHE A 162 9.09 -0.92 -22.85
CA PHE A 162 8.66 -0.51 -21.51
C PHE A 162 9.80 0.05 -20.64
N THR A 163 11.02 -0.47 -20.80
CA THR A 163 12.14 -0.13 -19.90
C THR A 163 13.31 0.53 -20.62
N GLY A 164 13.37 0.49 -21.95
CA GLY A 164 14.54 0.92 -22.73
C GLY A 164 15.76 0.00 -22.59
N LEU A 165 15.68 -1.09 -21.81
CA LEU A 165 16.73 -2.11 -21.73
C LEU A 165 16.73 -2.97 -22.99
N SER A 166 17.83 -3.71 -23.25
CA SER A 166 17.90 -4.66 -24.38
C SER A 166 16.75 -5.65 -24.34
N ALA A 167 16.02 -5.77 -25.44
CA ALA A 167 14.96 -6.77 -25.58
C ALA A 167 15.57 -8.17 -25.73
N VAL A 168 14.97 -9.16 -25.07
CA VAL A 168 15.36 -10.58 -25.13
C VAL A 168 14.39 -11.41 -25.95
N THR A 169 13.19 -10.91 -26.16
CA THR A 169 12.15 -11.59 -26.95
C THR A 169 11.10 -10.61 -27.46
N VAL A 170 10.29 -11.08 -28.41
CA VAL A 170 9.03 -10.43 -28.81
C VAL A 170 7.89 -11.23 -28.22
N GLN A 171 6.96 -10.57 -27.58
CA GLN A 171 5.76 -11.15 -27.00
C GLN A 171 4.52 -10.63 -27.72
N THR A 172 3.57 -11.51 -28.02
CA THR A 172 2.28 -11.20 -28.62
C THR A 172 1.18 -11.19 -27.56
N GLU A 173 0.07 -10.52 -27.82
CA GLU A 173 -1.06 -10.41 -26.89
C GLU A 173 -1.70 -11.77 -26.54
N GLY A 174 -1.61 -12.75 -27.43
CA GLY A 174 -2.12 -14.12 -27.26
C GLY A 174 -1.25 -15.06 -26.42
N ASP A 175 -0.02 -14.68 -26.04
CA ASP A 175 0.89 -15.53 -25.26
C ASP A 175 0.57 -15.55 -23.74
N ALA A 176 -0.38 -14.73 -23.29
CA ALA A 176 -0.96 -14.85 -21.96
C ALA A 176 -2.33 -15.51 -22.10
N GLN A 177 -2.48 -16.73 -21.63
CA GLN A 177 -3.65 -17.62 -21.62
C GLN A 177 -5.00 -16.90 -21.35
N THR A 178 -5.49 -16.14 -22.30
CA THR A 178 -6.85 -15.59 -22.29
C THR A 178 -7.45 -15.80 -23.67
N GLU A 179 -8.51 -16.60 -23.71
CA GLU A 179 -9.24 -17.01 -24.91
C GLU A 179 -9.94 -15.87 -25.68
N ASP A 180 -9.83 -14.60 -25.21
CA ASP A 180 -10.56 -13.46 -25.79
C ASP A 180 -9.81 -12.69 -26.89
N ALA A 181 -8.57 -13.06 -27.25
CA ALA A 181 -7.75 -12.33 -28.23
C ALA A 181 -8.11 -12.59 -29.72
N THR A 182 -9.02 -13.50 -29.99
CA THR A 182 -9.32 -13.96 -31.37
C THR A 182 -10.36 -13.11 -32.12
N GLN A 183 -11.01 -12.13 -31.49
CA GLN A 183 -12.09 -11.37 -32.18
C GLN A 183 -11.67 -10.07 -32.85
N ALA A 184 -10.47 -9.53 -32.63
CA ALA A 184 -10.11 -8.18 -33.12
C ALA A 184 -9.06 -8.13 -34.26
N GLY A 185 -8.46 -9.23 -34.68
CA GLY A 185 -7.53 -9.23 -35.85
C GLY A 185 -6.26 -8.37 -35.71
N ARG A 186 -5.93 -7.83 -34.55
CA ARG A 186 -4.72 -7.07 -34.21
C ARG A 186 -3.96 -7.81 -33.11
N THR A 187 -2.94 -8.54 -33.49
CA THR A 187 -1.94 -9.07 -32.55
C THR A 187 -0.91 -7.98 -32.30
N ASP A 188 -1.09 -7.21 -31.26
CA ASP A 188 -0.04 -6.30 -30.81
C ASP A 188 1.15 -7.13 -30.33
N SER A 189 2.33 -6.81 -30.81
CA SER A 189 3.57 -7.47 -30.42
C SER A 189 4.53 -6.47 -29.79
N TRP A 190 5.12 -6.84 -28.66
CA TRP A 190 6.03 -5.97 -27.91
C TRP A 190 7.41 -6.61 -27.77
N ARG A 191 8.45 -5.82 -28.01
CA ARG A 191 9.81 -6.19 -27.64
C ARG A 191 9.98 -5.97 -26.14
N ILE A 192 10.34 -7.04 -25.41
CA ILE A 192 10.43 -7.01 -23.95
C ILE A 192 11.81 -7.45 -23.45
N SER A 193 12.27 -6.79 -22.38
CA SER A 193 13.48 -7.16 -21.65
C SER A 193 13.26 -8.41 -20.77
N ALA A 194 14.34 -8.99 -20.26
CA ALA A 194 14.26 -10.09 -19.30
C ALA A 194 13.47 -9.70 -18.04
N GLU A 195 13.60 -8.47 -17.59
CA GLU A 195 12.85 -7.92 -16.45
C GLU A 195 11.33 -7.96 -16.70
N ILE A 196 10.88 -7.40 -17.83
CA ILE A 196 9.45 -7.40 -18.18
C ILE A 196 8.93 -8.82 -18.40
N ARG A 197 9.72 -9.71 -19.01
CA ARG A 197 9.37 -11.12 -19.15
C ARG A 197 9.11 -11.78 -17.79
N GLY A 198 10.02 -11.61 -16.81
CA GLY A 198 9.84 -12.14 -15.45
C GLY A 198 8.58 -11.59 -14.78
N LYS A 199 8.37 -10.27 -14.84
CA LYS A 199 7.18 -9.62 -14.26
C LYS A 199 5.87 -10.15 -14.87
N ARG A 200 5.82 -10.31 -16.20
CA ARG A 200 4.62 -10.86 -16.87
C ARG A 200 4.38 -12.33 -16.52
N SER A 201 5.44 -13.14 -16.44
CA SER A 201 5.30 -14.56 -16.03
C SER A 201 4.75 -14.70 -14.61
N ALA A 202 5.14 -13.81 -13.69
CA ALA A 202 4.67 -13.83 -12.31
C ALA A 202 3.24 -13.28 -12.13
N PHE A 203 2.63 -12.68 -13.17
CA PHE A 203 1.29 -12.10 -13.06
C PHE A 203 0.22 -13.14 -12.73
N SER A 204 0.25 -14.33 -13.36
CA SER A 204 -0.72 -15.40 -13.12
C SER A 204 -0.68 -15.89 -11.66
N ASP A 205 0.52 -16.02 -11.10
CA ASP A 205 0.70 -16.47 -9.71
C ASP A 205 0.23 -15.39 -8.72
N ALA A 206 0.53 -14.12 -9.00
CA ALA A 206 0.00 -12.99 -8.26
C ALA A 206 -1.53 -12.97 -8.27
N HIS A 207 -2.12 -13.14 -9.46
CA HIS A 207 -3.56 -13.13 -9.66
C HIS A 207 -4.23 -14.29 -8.90
N ALA A 208 -3.67 -15.49 -8.97
CA ALA A 208 -4.15 -16.66 -8.24
C ALA A 208 -3.99 -16.50 -6.72
N ARG A 209 -2.86 -15.95 -6.24
CA ARG A 209 -2.63 -15.70 -4.81
C ARG A 209 -3.61 -14.71 -4.23
N LEU A 210 -3.75 -13.55 -4.86
CA LEU A 210 -4.66 -12.48 -4.42
C LEU A 210 -6.12 -12.86 -4.61
N GLY A 211 -6.44 -13.61 -5.67
CA GLY A 211 -7.79 -14.08 -5.98
C GLY A 211 -8.38 -15.06 -4.97
N LYS A 212 -7.56 -15.65 -4.08
CA LYS A 212 -8.05 -16.52 -2.98
C LYS A 212 -9.03 -15.78 -2.04
N SER A 213 -8.90 -14.48 -1.92
CA SER A 213 -9.80 -13.62 -1.12
C SER A 213 -11.12 -13.31 -1.82
N LEU A 214 -11.26 -13.64 -3.11
CA LEU A 214 -12.47 -13.34 -3.87
C LEU A 214 -13.51 -14.46 -3.76
N PRO A 215 -14.79 -14.12 -3.54
CA PRO A 215 -15.88 -15.09 -3.73
C PRO A 215 -15.94 -15.58 -5.18
N SER A 216 -16.47 -16.81 -5.37
CA SER A 216 -16.66 -17.37 -6.70
C SER A 216 -17.44 -16.43 -7.62
N GLY A 217 -16.98 -16.26 -8.84
CA GLY A 217 -17.61 -15.42 -9.86
C GLY A 217 -17.12 -13.96 -9.89
N TYR A 218 -16.31 -13.54 -8.94
CA TYR A 218 -15.65 -12.23 -8.96
C TYR A 218 -14.20 -12.34 -9.40
N ASP A 219 -13.68 -11.27 -9.99
CA ASP A 219 -12.30 -11.14 -10.40
C ASP A 219 -11.75 -9.74 -10.11
N PHE A 220 -10.44 -9.60 -10.07
CA PHE A 220 -9.78 -8.29 -9.97
C PHE A 220 -9.55 -7.68 -11.36
N ALA A 221 -9.61 -6.35 -11.44
CA ALA A 221 -9.14 -5.61 -12.60
C ALA A 221 -7.73 -6.07 -13.03
N ALA A 222 -7.55 -6.32 -14.32
CA ALA A 222 -6.28 -6.76 -14.91
C ALA A 222 -5.63 -5.69 -15.77
N ASP A 223 -6.37 -4.65 -16.12
CA ASP A 223 -5.91 -3.48 -16.88
C ASP A 223 -6.46 -2.20 -16.25
N PHE A 224 -5.85 -1.04 -16.56
CA PHE A 224 -6.34 0.25 -16.09
C PHE A 224 -7.69 0.63 -16.70
N ASP A 225 -8.01 0.10 -17.87
CA ASP A 225 -9.31 0.28 -18.54
C ASP A 225 -10.45 -0.53 -17.86
N ASP A 226 -10.12 -1.44 -16.96
CA ASP A 226 -11.09 -2.17 -16.12
C ASP A 226 -11.61 -1.31 -14.93
N PHE A 227 -11.00 -0.14 -14.68
CA PHE A 227 -11.42 0.78 -13.62
C PHE A 227 -12.28 1.89 -14.20
N GLY A 228 -13.46 2.11 -13.62
CA GLY A 228 -14.32 3.21 -13.95
C GLY A 228 -15.03 3.11 -15.30
N ASP A 229 -15.57 4.24 -15.74
CA ASP A 229 -16.25 4.34 -17.02
C ASP A 229 -15.23 4.60 -18.15
N LYS A 230 -15.44 3.99 -19.30
CA LYS A 230 -14.59 4.23 -20.48
C LYS A 230 -14.81 5.67 -20.99
N GLY A 231 -13.75 6.48 -21.07
CA GLY A 231 -13.81 7.84 -21.61
C GLY A 231 -12.77 8.80 -21.02
N GLU A 232 -12.79 10.05 -21.48
CA GLU A 232 -11.83 11.10 -21.07
C GLU A 232 -11.88 11.49 -19.60
N SER A 233 -12.92 11.10 -18.87
CA SER A 233 -13.11 11.37 -17.42
C SER A 233 -12.89 10.15 -16.54
N SER A 234 -12.14 9.17 -17.00
CA SER A 234 -11.77 8.01 -16.17
C SER A 234 -10.68 8.37 -15.19
N TYR A 235 -10.96 8.20 -13.91
CA TYR A 235 -10.01 8.44 -12.80
C TYR A 235 -9.78 7.16 -12.03
N ILE A 236 -8.51 6.93 -11.72
CA ILE A 236 -8.06 5.88 -10.80
C ILE A 236 -7.48 6.53 -9.55
N ALA A 237 -7.45 5.79 -8.48
CA ALA A 237 -6.75 6.21 -7.27
C ALA A 237 -5.72 5.17 -6.85
N ILE A 238 -4.57 5.65 -6.44
CA ILE A 238 -3.54 4.88 -5.78
C ILE A 238 -3.61 5.21 -4.29
N ILE A 239 -3.83 4.19 -3.48
CA ILE A 239 -3.85 4.27 -2.03
C ILE A 239 -2.60 3.57 -1.51
N HIS A 240 -1.77 4.31 -0.78
CA HIS A 240 -0.61 3.78 -0.08
C HIS A 240 -0.83 3.94 1.42
N THR A 241 -0.74 2.83 2.16
CA THR A 241 -0.87 2.79 3.62
C THR A 241 0.40 2.26 4.25
N ASP A 242 0.76 2.77 5.43
CA ASP A 242 1.99 2.37 6.13
C ASP A 242 1.74 2.44 7.66
N GLY A 243 2.19 1.42 8.38
CA GLY A 243 2.09 1.33 9.83
C GLY A 243 2.94 2.38 10.56
N ASN A 244 2.39 2.97 11.62
CA ASN A 244 3.12 3.97 12.38
C ASN A 244 4.06 3.33 13.40
N GLY A 245 5.28 3.86 13.49
CA GLY A 245 6.18 3.60 14.61
C GLY A 245 6.67 2.16 14.76
N MET A 246 6.65 1.34 13.71
CA MET A 246 6.98 -0.10 13.77
C MET A 246 8.36 -0.37 14.37
N GLY A 247 9.38 0.41 14.01
CA GLY A 247 10.72 0.28 14.60
C GLY A 247 10.69 0.43 16.13
N LYS A 248 9.99 1.45 16.64
CA LYS A 248 9.86 1.68 18.09
C LYS A 248 9.04 0.58 18.80
N ARG A 249 8.04 0.02 18.11
CA ARG A 249 7.27 -1.12 18.65
C ARG A 249 8.14 -2.36 18.81
N ILE A 250 8.97 -2.67 17.81
CA ILE A 250 9.93 -3.77 17.87
C ILE A 250 10.93 -3.54 19.01
N GLU A 251 11.48 -2.32 19.15
CA GLU A 251 12.37 -1.99 20.27
C GLU A 251 11.70 -2.16 21.64
N THR A 252 10.42 -1.78 21.75
CA THR A 252 9.65 -1.96 23.00
C THR A 252 9.41 -3.44 23.29
N LEU A 253 9.05 -4.23 22.27
CA LEU A 253 8.88 -5.68 22.37
C LEU A 253 10.19 -6.34 22.83
N GLU A 254 11.31 -5.99 22.21
CA GLU A 254 12.65 -6.47 22.57
C GLU A 254 13.04 -6.13 24.01
N ALA A 255 12.72 -4.92 24.48
CA ALA A 255 13.04 -4.48 25.84
C ALA A 255 12.27 -5.26 26.92
N GLY A 256 11.12 -5.84 26.57
CA GLY A 256 10.33 -6.70 27.46
C GLY A 256 10.86 -8.13 27.61
N ILE A 257 11.83 -8.54 26.79
CA ILE A 257 12.38 -9.89 26.77
C ILE A 257 13.73 -9.92 27.49
N ARG A 258 13.97 -10.94 28.33
CA ARG A 258 15.27 -11.11 28.95
C ARG A 258 16.35 -11.33 27.90
N THR A 259 17.44 -10.62 28.00
CA THR A 259 18.53 -10.64 27.00
C THR A 259 19.15 -12.00 26.76
N THR A 260 19.03 -12.93 27.74
CA THR A 260 19.52 -14.30 27.67
C THR A 260 18.46 -15.30 27.22
N ASP A 261 17.22 -14.88 27.00
CA ASP A 261 16.13 -15.78 26.57
C ASP A 261 15.93 -15.73 25.06
N PHE A 262 16.76 -16.47 24.35
CA PHE A 262 16.71 -16.56 22.90
C PHE A 262 15.39 -17.09 22.36
N ARG A 263 14.83 -18.10 23.05
CA ARG A 263 13.60 -18.72 22.59
C ARG A 263 12.42 -17.76 22.68
N ALA A 264 12.31 -17.05 23.80
CA ALA A 264 11.30 -16.01 23.95
C ALA A 264 11.45 -14.92 22.88
N TYR A 265 12.70 -14.53 22.56
CA TYR A 265 12.96 -13.55 21.49
C TYR A 265 12.47 -14.04 20.12
N ILE A 266 12.89 -15.24 19.71
CA ILE A 266 12.50 -15.81 18.41
C ILE A 266 10.97 -15.94 18.30
N GLN A 267 10.33 -16.45 19.36
CA GLN A 267 8.88 -16.61 19.40
C GLN A 267 8.14 -15.27 19.34
N ALA A 268 8.59 -14.27 20.10
CA ALA A 268 7.98 -12.96 20.12
C ALA A 268 8.06 -12.26 18.74
N MET A 269 9.24 -12.31 18.10
CA MET A 269 9.41 -11.73 16.75
C MET A 269 8.55 -12.43 15.70
N ARG A 270 8.48 -13.77 15.77
CA ARG A 270 7.63 -14.57 14.85
C ARG A 270 6.16 -14.24 15.04
N GLN A 271 5.66 -14.24 16.28
CA GLN A 271 4.28 -13.93 16.61
C GLN A 271 3.92 -12.49 16.23
N PHE A 272 4.84 -11.55 16.44
CA PHE A 272 4.62 -10.15 16.08
C PHE A 272 4.48 -9.99 14.56
N SER A 273 5.41 -10.54 13.78
CA SER A 273 5.34 -10.53 12.31
C SER A 273 4.06 -11.21 11.80
N ALA A 274 3.71 -12.37 12.33
CA ALA A 274 2.50 -13.11 11.95
C ALA A 274 1.22 -12.32 12.31
N SER A 275 1.18 -11.65 13.47
CA SER A 275 0.00 -10.88 13.88
C SER A 275 -0.24 -9.66 12.97
N ILE A 276 0.82 -9.00 12.49
CA ILE A 276 0.71 -7.90 11.51
C ILE A 276 0.19 -8.43 10.17
N GLN A 277 0.76 -9.53 9.70
CA GLN A 277 0.34 -10.16 8.44
C GLN A 277 -1.16 -10.54 8.49
N THR A 278 -1.59 -11.20 9.56
CA THR A 278 -2.99 -11.59 9.76
C THR A 278 -3.92 -10.36 9.82
N ALA A 279 -3.51 -9.30 10.50
CA ALA A 279 -4.29 -8.06 10.56
C ALA A 279 -4.47 -7.43 9.17
N ALA A 280 -3.40 -7.38 8.37
CA ALA A 280 -3.46 -6.86 7.00
C ALA A 280 -4.35 -7.73 6.09
N GLU A 281 -4.20 -9.05 6.15
CA GLU A 281 -5.01 -10.00 5.37
C GLU A 281 -6.50 -9.88 5.71
N THR A 282 -6.82 -9.87 7.00
CA THR A 282 -8.21 -9.70 7.47
C THR A 282 -8.78 -8.35 7.01
N ALA A 283 -8.02 -7.27 7.14
CA ALA A 283 -8.46 -5.94 6.71
C ALA A 283 -8.73 -5.88 5.20
N MET A 284 -7.90 -6.55 4.39
CA MET A 284 -8.08 -6.63 2.94
C MET A 284 -9.33 -7.44 2.58
N ASP A 285 -9.49 -8.62 3.16
CA ASP A 285 -10.64 -9.50 2.91
C ASP A 285 -11.97 -8.83 3.29
N GLU A 286 -12.01 -8.15 4.43
CA GLU A 286 -13.20 -7.42 4.86
C GLU A 286 -13.48 -6.17 4.02
N THR A 287 -12.44 -5.52 3.49
CA THR A 287 -12.60 -4.39 2.56
C THR A 287 -13.16 -4.86 1.22
N ILE A 288 -12.69 -6.00 0.71
CA ILE A 288 -13.24 -6.64 -0.49
C ILE A 288 -14.71 -7.07 -0.28
N LYS A 289 -15.02 -7.68 0.86
CA LYS A 289 -16.41 -8.05 1.22
C LYS A 289 -17.32 -6.84 1.31
N LEU A 290 -16.84 -5.74 1.90
CA LEU A 290 -17.59 -4.48 1.92
C LEU A 290 -17.87 -3.97 0.50
N LEU A 291 -16.86 -3.96 -0.36
CA LEU A 291 -17.01 -3.52 -1.74
C LEU A 291 -18.06 -4.35 -2.49
N ILE A 292 -17.95 -5.67 -2.41
CA ILE A 292 -18.88 -6.61 -3.08
C ILE A 292 -20.30 -6.46 -2.52
N GLY A 293 -20.46 -6.28 -1.21
CA GLY A 293 -21.75 -6.10 -0.55
C GLY A 293 -22.47 -4.79 -0.94
N ASN A 294 -21.78 -3.87 -1.60
CA ASN A 294 -22.34 -2.62 -2.10
C ASN A 294 -22.61 -2.62 -3.62
N ILE A 295 -22.45 -3.75 -4.28
CA ILE A 295 -22.83 -3.92 -5.69
C ILE A 295 -24.34 -4.11 -5.74
N ASP A 296 -25.03 -3.24 -6.48
CA ASP A 296 -26.47 -3.30 -6.65
C ASP A 296 -26.90 -4.28 -7.78
N ALA A 297 -28.22 -4.39 -8.01
CA ALA A 297 -28.77 -5.28 -9.02
C ALA A 297 -28.44 -4.87 -10.48
N GLU A 298 -27.92 -3.67 -10.68
CA GLU A 298 -27.50 -3.15 -11.98
C GLU A 298 -25.97 -3.27 -12.18
N ASP A 299 -25.29 -4.07 -11.36
CA ASP A 299 -23.83 -4.21 -11.32
C ASP A 299 -23.12 -2.87 -11.11
N LYS A 300 -23.65 -2.01 -10.23
CA LYS A 300 -23.08 -0.73 -9.86
C LYS A 300 -22.81 -0.59 -8.37
N ILE A 301 -21.83 0.19 -8.01
CA ILE A 301 -21.54 0.60 -6.64
C ILE A 301 -21.94 2.06 -6.48
N GLY A 302 -22.83 2.33 -5.51
CA GLY A 302 -23.39 3.67 -5.28
C GLY A 302 -24.17 4.23 -6.48
N GLY A 303 -24.65 3.37 -7.39
CA GLY A 303 -25.39 3.74 -8.59
C GLY A 303 -24.55 4.38 -9.71
N ILE A 304 -23.23 4.57 -9.51
CA ILE A 304 -22.38 5.33 -10.46
C ILE A 304 -21.07 4.65 -10.85
N VAL A 305 -20.55 3.70 -10.08
CA VAL A 305 -19.32 2.97 -10.44
C VAL A 305 -19.70 1.61 -11.01
N THR A 306 -19.47 1.41 -12.29
CA THR A 306 -19.82 0.16 -12.98
C THR A 306 -18.86 -0.96 -12.65
N VAL A 307 -19.38 -2.14 -12.33
CA VAL A 307 -18.62 -3.40 -12.22
C VAL A 307 -18.70 -4.09 -13.57
N HIS A 308 -17.58 -4.13 -14.28
CA HIS A 308 -17.51 -4.62 -15.66
C HIS A 308 -17.61 -6.16 -15.77
N ASP A 309 -17.62 -6.65 -17.01
CA ASP A 309 -17.76 -8.03 -17.42
C ASP A 309 -17.05 -9.03 -16.49
N LYS A 310 -17.71 -10.17 -16.23
CA LYS A 310 -17.23 -11.23 -15.30
C LYS A 310 -17.08 -10.74 -13.86
N LYS A 311 -17.84 -9.72 -13.45
CA LYS A 311 -17.79 -9.13 -12.11
C LYS A 311 -16.36 -8.71 -11.71
N LYS A 312 -15.64 -8.09 -12.62
CA LYS A 312 -14.35 -7.48 -12.36
C LYS A 312 -14.54 -6.31 -11.39
N LEU A 313 -13.98 -6.44 -10.21
CA LEU A 313 -14.04 -5.38 -9.22
C LEU A 313 -13.23 -4.16 -9.68
N PRO A 314 -13.74 -2.93 -9.54
CA PRO A 314 -12.99 -1.70 -9.80
C PRO A 314 -11.99 -1.43 -8.66
N PHE A 315 -11.22 -2.44 -8.31
CA PHE A 315 -10.29 -2.49 -7.20
C PHE A 315 -9.25 -3.58 -7.43
N ARG A 316 -8.00 -3.32 -7.02
CA ARG A 316 -6.95 -4.33 -7.06
C ARG A 316 -5.84 -4.05 -6.05
N PRO A 317 -5.48 -5.02 -5.17
CA PRO A 317 -4.27 -4.98 -4.37
C PRO A 317 -3.04 -5.06 -5.29
N ILE A 318 -2.00 -4.28 -4.97
CA ILE A 318 -0.72 -4.28 -5.70
C ILE A 318 0.40 -4.75 -4.79
N VAL A 319 0.75 -3.96 -3.78
CA VAL A 319 1.68 -4.36 -2.72
C VAL A 319 0.84 -4.78 -1.54
N PHE A 320 1.11 -5.98 -1.06
CA PHE A 320 0.32 -6.53 0.03
C PHE A 320 1.18 -7.48 0.86
N GLY A 321 1.47 -7.07 2.08
CA GLY A 321 2.22 -7.85 3.04
C GLY A 321 2.75 -7.00 4.20
N GLY A 322 2.41 -7.38 5.42
CA GLY A 322 2.80 -6.63 6.61
C GLY A 322 1.98 -5.34 6.80
N ASP A 323 2.66 -4.32 7.31
CA ASP A 323 2.08 -3.01 7.63
C ASP A 323 2.02 -2.04 6.45
N ASP A 324 2.70 -2.37 5.34
CA ASP A 324 2.70 -1.60 4.09
C ASP A 324 1.76 -2.24 3.07
N THR A 325 0.79 -1.48 2.60
CA THR A 325 -0.16 -1.92 1.59
C THR A 325 -0.39 -0.84 0.55
N THR A 326 -0.38 -1.26 -0.72
CA THR A 326 -0.76 -0.38 -1.84
C THR A 326 -1.82 -1.08 -2.67
N PHE A 327 -2.92 -0.38 -2.94
CA PHE A 327 -3.96 -0.85 -3.86
C PHE A 327 -4.42 0.27 -4.80
N VAL A 328 -4.98 -0.13 -5.91
CA VAL A 328 -5.59 0.77 -6.91
C VAL A 328 -7.07 0.51 -7.00
N CYS A 329 -7.86 1.56 -7.21
CA CYS A 329 -9.30 1.46 -7.40
C CYS A 329 -9.83 2.58 -8.31
N ASP A 330 -11.12 2.52 -8.63
CA ASP A 330 -11.83 3.66 -9.22
C ASP A 330 -11.70 4.90 -8.31
N GLY A 331 -11.39 6.04 -8.90
CA GLY A 331 -11.12 7.27 -8.14
C GLY A 331 -12.28 7.72 -7.23
N ARG A 332 -13.52 7.35 -7.58
CA ARG A 332 -14.73 7.67 -6.80
C ARG A 332 -14.89 6.84 -5.53
N LEU A 333 -14.24 5.67 -5.46
CA LEU A 333 -14.24 4.77 -4.30
C LEU A 333 -13.07 5.01 -3.35
N ALA A 334 -12.11 5.82 -3.77
CA ALA A 334 -10.79 5.91 -3.14
C ALA A 334 -10.83 6.26 -1.65
N LEU A 335 -11.51 7.34 -1.30
CA LEU A 335 -11.54 7.83 0.08
C LEU A 335 -12.26 6.86 1.01
N THR A 336 -13.37 6.27 0.55
CA THR A 336 -14.16 5.31 1.33
C THR A 336 -13.41 3.99 1.52
N LEU A 337 -12.73 3.50 0.47
CA LEU A 337 -11.94 2.27 0.59
C LEU A 337 -10.68 2.46 1.45
N ALA A 338 -10.03 3.62 1.37
CA ALA A 338 -8.90 3.94 2.24
C ALA A 338 -9.32 3.97 3.72
N GLU A 339 -10.42 4.64 4.03
CA GLU A 339 -10.99 4.67 5.38
C GLU A 339 -11.40 3.27 5.85
N ALA A 340 -12.13 2.54 5.02
CA ALA A 340 -12.59 1.20 5.35
C ALA A 340 -11.43 0.23 5.63
N TYR A 341 -10.36 0.28 4.84
CA TYR A 341 -9.17 -0.52 5.05
C TYR A 341 -8.43 -0.11 6.33
N LEU A 342 -8.19 1.19 6.54
CA LEU A 342 -7.49 1.68 7.73
C LEU A 342 -8.21 1.30 9.04
N ARG A 343 -9.52 1.47 9.12
CA ARG A 343 -10.28 1.08 10.33
C ARG A 343 -10.14 -0.42 10.63
N ARG A 344 -10.21 -1.27 9.60
CA ARG A 344 -10.06 -2.72 9.75
C ARG A 344 -8.66 -3.13 10.14
N LEU A 345 -7.66 -2.50 9.54
CA LEU A 345 -6.25 -2.75 9.85
C LEU A 345 -5.90 -2.40 11.31
N THR A 346 -6.52 -1.34 11.83
CA THR A 346 -6.19 -0.80 13.16
C THR A 346 -7.11 -1.30 14.28
N THR A 347 -8.12 -2.11 13.95
CA THR A 347 -9.03 -2.69 14.96
C THR A 347 -8.40 -3.85 15.74
N PRO A 348 -7.70 -4.82 15.13
CA PRO A 348 -7.19 -5.96 15.86
C PRO A 348 -6.07 -5.58 16.83
N THR A 349 -6.07 -6.20 18.01
CA THR A 349 -4.93 -6.15 18.92
C THR A 349 -3.87 -7.15 18.44
N LEU A 350 -2.64 -6.69 18.27
CA LEU A 350 -1.51 -7.53 17.86
C LEU A 350 -0.93 -8.31 19.04
N SER A 351 0.06 -9.15 18.77
CA SER A 351 0.70 -10.00 19.79
C SER A 351 1.44 -9.22 20.89
N ASP A 352 1.72 -7.93 20.69
CA ASP A 352 2.27 -7.02 21.71
C ASP A 352 1.18 -6.32 22.55
N ASN A 353 -0.06 -6.80 22.50
CA ASN A 353 -1.25 -6.29 23.20
C ASN A 353 -1.62 -4.84 22.83
N ARG A 354 -1.29 -4.38 21.63
CA ARG A 354 -1.61 -3.04 21.14
C ARG A 354 -2.19 -3.12 19.73
N PRO A 355 -3.21 -2.32 19.39
CA PRO A 355 -3.68 -2.20 18.01
C PRO A 355 -2.61 -1.51 17.16
N LEU A 356 -2.68 -1.69 15.84
CA LEU A 356 -1.92 -0.86 14.91
C LEU A 356 -2.47 0.55 14.91
N THR A 357 -1.61 1.51 14.59
CA THR A 357 -2.01 2.79 14.01
C THR A 357 -1.35 2.89 12.65
N ALA A 358 -2.03 3.49 11.70
CA ALA A 358 -1.54 3.55 10.33
C ALA A 358 -1.85 4.91 9.68
N ARG A 359 -1.13 5.22 8.63
CA ARG A 359 -1.36 6.40 7.80
C ARG A 359 -1.65 6.00 6.37
N ALA A 360 -2.45 6.79 5.68
CA ALA A 360 -2.67 6.62 4.25
C ALA A 360 -2.49 7.92 3.47
N GLY A 361 -1.95 7.77 2.26
CA GLY A 361 -1.99 8.78 1.22
C GLY A 361 -2.83 8.29 0.05
N VAL A 362 -3.75 9.12 -0.43
CA VAL A 362 -4.69 8.81 -1.52
C VAL A 362 -4.47 9.77 -2.67
N ALA A 363 -3.91 9.29 -3.77
CA ALA A 363 -3.71 10.06 -5.00
C ALA A 363 -4.78 9.69 -6.04
N VAL A 364 -5.70 10.60 -6.33
CA VAL A 364 -6.70 10.43 -7.39
C VAL A 364 -6.19 11.11 -8.64
N VAL A 365 -6.01 10.34 -9.72
CA VAL A 365 -5.37 10.78 -10.96
C VAL A 365 -6.17 10.30 -12.18
N ASN A 366 -5.93 10.90 -13.33
CA ASN A 366 -6.47 10.37 -14.60
C ASN A 366 -5.89 8.96 -14.87
N SER A 367 -6.67 8.06 -15.49
CA SER A 367 -6.26 6.67 -15.79
C SER A 367 -4.96 6.56 -16.59
N HIS A 368 -4.64 7.57 -17.41
CA HIS A 368 -3.40 7.64 -18.21
C HIS A 368 -2.23 8.35 -17.49
N TYR A 369 -2.42 8.74 -16.23
CA TYR A 369 -1.35 9.36 -15.45
C TYR A 369 -0.21 8.36 -15.21
N PRO A 370 1.08 8.77 -15.29
CA PRO A 370 2.20 7.84 -15.05
C PRO A 370 2.12 7.23 -13.64
N PHE A 371 1.99 5.90 -13.57
CA PHE A 371 1.70 5.20 -12.30
C PHE A 371 2.77 5.44 -11.24
N ALA A 372 4.05 5.41 -11.61
CA ALA A 372 5.14 5.69 -10.68
C ALA A 372 5.03 7.07 -10.01
N ARG A 373 4.53 8.07 -10.74
CA ARG A 373 4.30 9.42 -10.20
C ARG A 373 3.07 9.49 -9.32
N ALA A 374 2.01 8.75 -9.69
CA ALA A 374 0.81 8.65 -8.87
C ALA A 374 1.11 7.96 -7.52
N TYR A 375 1.93 6.91 -7.55
CA TYR A 375 2.43 6.26 -6.34
C TYR A 375 3.29 7.22 -5.50
N GLY A 376 4.25 7.92 -6.11
CA GLY A 376 5.08 8.91 -5.41
C GLY A 376 4.23 10.00 -4.74
N LEU A 377 3.16 10.46 -5.40
CA LEU A 377 2.21 11.40 -4.81
C LEU A 377 1.48 10.79 -3.60
N ALA A 378 1.04 9.53 -3.67
CA ALA A 378 0.41 8.84 -2.54
C ALA A 378 1.39 8.69 -1.35
N GLU A 379 2.65 8.39 -1.63
CA GLU A 379 3.72 8.33 -0.61
C GLU A 379 3.99 9.71 0.04
N GLU A 380 4.06 10.79 -0.75
CA GLU A 380 4.20 12.15 -0.22
C GLU A 380 3.01 12.54 0.67
N LEU A 381 1.79 12.14 0.29
CA LEU A 381 0.58 12.35 1.08
C LEU A 381 0.63 11.59 2.41
N ALA A 382 1.04 10.32 2.41
CA ALA A 382 1.28 9.56 3.64
C ALA A 382 2.40 10.19 4.49
N GLY A 383 3.41 10.80 3.85
CA GLY A 383 4.44 11.61 4.48
C GLY A 383 3.90 12.85 5.21
N SER A 384 2.91 13.54 4.63
CA SER A 384 2.24 14.69 5.28
C SER A 384 1.49 14.27 6.54
N VAL A 385 0.82 13.10 6.52
CA VAL A 385 0.20 12.51 7.72
C VAL A 385 1.23 12.25 8.81
N LYS A 386 2.39 11.69 8.45
CA LYS A 386 3.49 11.46 9.40
C LYS A 386 3.98 12.74 10.07
N GLN A 387 4.02 13.85 9.32
CA GLN A 387 4.39 15.16 9.88
C GLN A 387 3.32 15.65 10.87
N ARG A 388 2.03 15.46 10.57
CA ARG A 388 0.94 15.78 11.50
C ARG A 388 1.05 14.99 12.79
N ILE A 389 1.25 13.66 12.69
CA ILE A 389 1.41 12.76 13.85
C ILE A 389 2.55 13.24 14.75
N LYS A 390 3.72 13.56 14.16
CA LYS A 390 4.86 14.10 14.90
C LYS A 390 4.55 15.40 15.60
N LYS A 391 3.84 16.32 14.92
CA LYS A 391 3.47 17.64 15.48
C LYS A 391 2.44 17.51 16.59
N ALA A 392 1.53 16.54 16.51
CA ALA A 392 0.54 16.28 17.55
C ALA A 392 1.12 15.53 18.76
N GLU A 393 2.36 15.02 18.67
CA GLU A 393 3.02 14.18 19.68
C GLU A 393 2.17 12.98 20.15
N ARG A 394 1.24 12.57 19.30
CA ARG A 394 0.29 11.50 19.57
C ARG A 394 0.23 10.55 18.38
N ASP A 395 0.28 9.26 18.67
CA ASP A 395 0.04 8.23 17.67
C ASP A 395 -1.45 8.18 17.32
N MET A 396 -1.77 8.20 16.01
CA MET A 396 -3.14 8.23 15.50
C MET A 396 -3.21 7.60 14.10
N THR A 397 -4.37 7.07 13.76
CA THR A 397 -4.68 6.67 12.39
C THR A 397 -5.24 7.86 11.63
N ALA A 398 -4.64 8.20 10.49
CA ALA A 398 -5.04 9.38 9.73
C ALA A 398 -4.76 9.20 8.22
N MET A 399 -5.41 9.99 7.39
CA MET A 399 -5.18 9.99 5.95
C MET A 399 -5.16 11.38 5.34
N ASP A 400 -4.48 11.49 4.20
CA ASP A 400 -4.40 12.67 3.37
C ASP A 400 -4.69 12.30 1.91
N TRP A 401 -5.19 13.24 1.12
CA TRP A 401 -5.49 12.98 -0.29
C TRP A 401 -5.24 14.19 -1.18
N HIS A 402 -5.14 13.92 -2.48
CA HIS A 402 -5.08 14.95 -3.52
C HIS A 402 -5.75 14.48 -4.80
N PHE A 403 -6.52 15.38 -5.43
CA PHE A 403 -7.16 15.17 -6.73
C PHE A 403 -6.31 15.84 -7.81
N ALA A 404 -5.45 15.07 -8.47
CA ALA A 404 -4.61 15.53 -9.57
C ALA A 404 -5.37 15.44 -10.91
N VAL A 405 -6.48 16.17 -11.02
CA VAL A 405 -7.38 16.13 -12.18
C VAL A 405 -6.86 16.93 -13.37
N SER A 406 -5.88 17.80 -13.18
CA SER A 406 -5.29 18.64 -14.23
C SER A 406 -3.77 18.67 -14.12
N GLY A 407 -3.08 18.06 -15.10
CA GLY A 407 -1.63 18.12 -15.20
C GLY A 407 -0.87 17.22 -14.24
N LEU A 408 0.47 17.25 -14.34
CA LEU A 408 1.37 16.47 -13.48
C LEU A 408 1.65 17.21 -12.19
N VAL A 409 1.47 16.54 -11.05
CA VAL A 409 1.94 17.02 -9.74
C VAL A 409 3.43 16.71 -9.63
N LEU A 410 4.25 17.75 -9.54
CA LEU A 410 5.70 17.64 -9.40
C LEU A 410 6.16 17.90 -7.96
N ASP A 411 5.44 18.75 -7.23
CA ASP A 411 5.74 19.15 -5.86
C ASP A 411 4.41 19.46 -5.16
N LEU A 412 4.00 18.57 -4.27
CA LEU A 412 2.75 18.67 -3.52
C LEU A 412 2.70 19.94 -2.65
N ASP A 413 3.82 20.26 -1.99
CA ASP A 413 3.88 21.42 -1.10
C ASP A 413 3.79 22.74 -1.89
N ALA A 414 4.41 22.80 -3.08
CA ALA A 414 4.30 23.96 -3.95
C ALA A 414 2.86 24.17 -4.45
N ILE A 415 2.18 23.08 -4.83
CA ILE A 415 0.77 23.12 -5.25
C ILE A 415 -0.11 23.55 -4.08
N ARG A 416 0.09 22.99 -2.89
CA ARG A 416 -0.70 23.36 -1.71
C ARG A 416 -0.52 24.81 -1.32
N ARG A 417 0.69 25.34 -1.38
CA ARG A 417 0.93 26.79 -1.15
C ARG A 417 0.26 27.65 -2.18
N ARG A 418 0.28 27.26 -3.46
CA ARG A 418 -0.28 28.08 -4.56
C ARG A 418 -1.79 28.02 -4.62
N GLU A 419 -2.39 26.83 -4.47
CA GLU A 419 -3.80 26.60 -4.80
C GLU A 419 -4.71 26.50 -3.57
N TYR A 420 -4.15 26.11 -2.43
CA TYR A 420 -4.93 25.87 -1.21
C TYR A 420 -4.60 26.84 -0.07
N THR A 421 -3.74 27.82 -0.29
CA THR A 421 -3.46 28.88 0.68
C THR A 421 -4.01 30.21 0.16
N VAL A 422 -4.87 30.83 0.94
CA VAL A 422 -5.49 32.13 0.66
C VAL A 422 -5.25 33.09 1.81
N ALA A 423 -5.64 34.37 1.67
CA ALA A 423 -5.43 35.38 2.72
C ALA A 423 -6.06 35.00 4.07
N ALA A 424 -7.23 34.37 4.05
CA ALA A 424 -7.92 33.86 5.24
C ALA A 424 -7.21 32.67 5.93
N GLY A 425 -6.41 31.90 5.19
CA GLY A 425 -5.68 30.76 5.72
C GLY A 425 -5.58 29.60 4.75
N ASN A 426 -5.69 28.38 5.25
CA ASN A 426 -5.61 27.15 4.48
C ASN A 426 -7.01 26.66 4.09
N LEU A 427 -7.22 26.38 2.82
CA LEU A 427 -8.50 25.86 2.30
C LEU A 427 -8.76 24.42 2.71
N VAL A 428 -7.73 23.61 2.95
CA VAL A 428 -7.87 22.18 3.24
C VAL A 428 -7.72 21.88 4.72
N MET A 429 -8.61 21.02 5.23
CA MET A 429 -8.56 20.49 6.59
C MET A 429 -7.65 19.26 6.70
N ARG A 430 -7.43 18.56 5.57
CA ARG A 430 -6.58 17.37 5.52
C ARG A 430 -5.11 17.67 5.85
N PRO A 431 -4.34 16.73 6.44
CA PRO A 431 -4.70 15.35 6.78
C PRO A 431 -5.80 15.27 7.85
N VAL A 432 -6.68 14.25 7.79
CA VAL A 432 -7.74 14.03 8.78
C VAL A 432 -7.48 12.79 9.62
N ALA A 433 -7.79 12.86 10.93
CA ALA A 433 -7.73 11.70 11.81
C ALA A 433 -8.99 10.83 11.64
N LEU A 434 -8.81 9.49 11.66
CA LEU A 434 -9.92 8.53 11.68
C LEU A 434 -10.38 8.24 13.10
N ASP A 435 -9.46 8.31 14.06
CA ASP A 435 -9.74 8.14 15.48
C ASP A 435 -10.16 9.47 16.10
N GLY A 436 -10.91 9.42 17.22
CA GLY A 436 -11.26 10.63 17.96
C GLY A 436 -10.02 11.46 18.29
N ASP A 437 -9.97 12.70 17.82
CA ASP A 437 -8.90 13.64 18.04
C ASP A 437 -9.40 14.83 18.88
N SER A 438 -8.50 15.49 19.59
CA SER A 438 -8.76 16.81 20.19
C SER A 438 -8.88 17.90 19.12
N ASP A 439 -8.33 17.66 17.93
CA ASP A 439 -8.46 18.53 16.76
C ASP A 439 -9.75 18.16 15.99
N TRP A 440 -10.52 19.16 15.61
CA TRP A 440 -11.76 19.01 14.85
C TRP A 440 -11.57 18.41 13.43
N ARG A 441 -10.35 18.38 12.91
CA ARG A 441 -10.02 17.84 11.58
C ARG A 441 -10.05 16.31 11.58
N THR A 442 -11.24 15.76 11.60
CA THR A 442 -11.51 14.33 11.64
C THR A 442 -12.26 13.86 10.41
N TRP A 443 -12.21 12.55 10.15
CA TRP A 443 -13.00 11.92 9.11
C TRP A 443 -14.49 12.11 9.32
N ASP A 444 -14.96 12.06 10.57
CA ASP A 444 -16.37 12.22 10.91
C ASP A 444 -16.87 13.62 10.55
N VAL A 445 -16.07 14.68 10.80
CA VAL A 445 -16.41 16.05 10.35
C VAL A 445 -16.44 16.12 8.82
N PHE A 446 -15.46 15.51 8.13
CA PHE A 446 -15.47 15.49 6.66
C PHE A 446 -16.72 14.80 6.09
N THR A 447 -17.07 13.61 6.58
CA THR A 447 -18.26 12.87 6.10
C THR A 447 -19.55 13.59 6.44
N HIS A 448 -19.64 14.21 7.62
CA HIS A 448 -20.79 15.03 7.98
C HIS A 448 -20.98 16.20 7.00
N MET A 449 -19.90 16.87 6.57
CA MET A 449 -19.98 17.89 5.52
C MET A 449 -20.41 17.32 4.17
N MET A 450 -19.90 16.13 3.80
CA MET A 450 -20.32 15.44 2.58
C MET A 450 -21.81 15.13 2.57
N ASP A 451 -22.35 14.65 3.68
CA ASP A 451 -23.78 14.35 3.84
C ASP A 451 -24.61 15.64 3.79
N GLY A 452 -24.15 16.71 4.43
CA GLY A 452 -24.78 18.01 4.37
C GLY A 452 -24.90 18.54 2.93
N PHE A 453 -23.85 18.45 2.12
CA PHE A 453 -23.88 18.86 0.70
C PHE A 453 -24.68 17.93 -0.22
N ARG A 454 -24.98 16.73 0.22
CA ARG A 454 -25.89 15.78 -0.46
C ARG A 454 -27.33 15.88 0.01
N GLY A 455 -27.57 16.60 1.08
CA GLY A 455 -28.90 16.82 1.64
C GLY A 455 -29.80 17.67 0.74
N THR A 456 -31.07 17.77 1.13
CA THR A 456 -32.16 18.41 0.36
C THR A 456 -31.87 19.85 -0.04
N ASP A 457 -31.12 20.59 0.76
CA ASP A 457 -30.83 21.99 0.50
C ASP A 457 -29.77 22.20 -0.61
N TRP A 458 -28.98 21.17 -0.89
CA TRP A 458 -27.87 21.25 -1.85
C TRP A 458 -28.02 20.31 -3.04
N VAL A 459 -28.84 19.26 -2.95
CA VAL A 459 -29.03 18.29 -4.02
C VAL A 459 -29.50 18.99 -5.30
N GLY A 460 -28.88 18.64 -6.46
CA GLY A 460 -29.20 19.21 -7.77
C GLY A 460 -28.67 20.66 -7.97
N ARG A 461 -27.99 21.25 -7.01
CA ARG A 461 -27.51 22.65 -7.06
C ARG A 461 -26.02 22.78 -7.39
N ARG A 462 -25.52 22.02 -8.40
CA ARG A 462 -24.09 22.04 -8.79
C ARG A 462 -23.51 23.44 -9.03
N ASN A 463 -24.31 24.36 -9.61
CA ASN A 463 -23.85 25.74 -9.83
C ASN A 463 -23.59 26.48 -8.52
N LYS A 464 -24.38 26.22 -7.47
CA LYS A 464 -24.18 26.82 -6.15
C LYS A 464 -22.93 26.26 -5.46
N LEU A 465 -22.64 24.96 -5.63
CA LEU A 465 -21.41 24.35 -5.13
C LEU A 465 -20.16 24.94 -5.80
N LYS A 466 -20.21 25.18 -7.12
CA LYS A 466 -19.14 25.91 -7.83
C LYS A 466 -18.97 27.33 -7.32
N ALA A 467 -20.07 28.06 -7.10
CA ALA A 467 -20.04 29.41 -6.54
C ALA A 467 -19.54 29.41 -5.10
N LEU A 468 -19.91 28.42 -4.28
CA LEU A 468 -19.36 28.25 -2.93
C LEU A 468 -17.84 28.01 -2.97
N ARG A 469 -17.34 27.17 -3.86
CA ARG A 469 -15.91 26.93 -4.03
C ARG A 469 -15.14 28.23 -4.25
N GLU A 470 -15.66 29.10 -5.12
CA GLU A 470 -15.05 30.42 -5.38
C GLU A 470 -15.20 31.37 -4.18
N ALA A 471 -16.34 31.33 -3.47
CA ALA A 471 -16.53 32.12 -2.26
C ALA A 471 -15.53 31.72 -1.16
N LEU A 472 -15.32 30.41 -0.96
CA LEU A 472 -14.32 29.90 -0.01
C LEU A 472 -12.90 30.35 -0.37
N ARG A 473 -12.55 30.39 -1.66
CA ARG A 473 -11.26 30.98 -2.12
C ARG A 473 -11.15 32.47 -1.85
N GLY A 474 -12.26 33.19 -1.88
CA GLY A 474 -12.33 34.60 -1.58
C GLY A 474 -12.25 34.96 -0.09
N GLY A 475 -12.34 33.97 0.79
CA GLY A 475 -12.24 34.12 2.24
C GLY A 475 -13.57 34.40 2.94
N THR A 476 -13.50 34.67 4.23
CA THR A 476 -14.65 34.72 5.16
C THR A 476 -15.75 35.68 4.74
N GLU A 477 -15.42 36.90 4.30
CA GLU A 477 -16.44 37.88 3.90
C GLU A 477 -17.22 37.46 2.65
N ARG A 478 -16.53 36.86 1.67
CA ARG A 478 -17.17 36.29 0.48
C ARG A 478 -18.10 35.13 0.81
N VAL A 479 -17.77 34.33 1.80
CA VAL A 479 -18.64 33.23 2.25
C VAL A 479 -19.88 33.81 2.95
N LYS A 480 -19.75 34.83 3.79
CA LYS A 480 -20.90 35.52 4.42
C LYS A 480 -21.85 36.10 3.35
N GLU A 481 -21.32 36.80 2.37
CA GLU A 481 -22.11 37.34 1.24
C GLU A 481 -22.85 36.20 0.51
N PHE A 482 -22.15 35.10 0.24
CA PHE A 482 -22.72 33.92 -0.44
C PHE A 482 -23.86 33.28 0.37
N THR A 483 -23.67 33.05 1.67
CA THR A 483 -24.66 32.39 2.53
C THR A 483 -25.92 33.27 2.72
N GLN A 484 -25.76 34.57 2.80
CA GLN A 484 -26.88 35.51 2.87
C GLN A 484 -27.71 35.52 1.57
N ALA A 485 -27.04 35.37 0.42
CA ALA A 485 -27.71 35.45 -0.87
C ALA A 485 -28.28 34.07 -1.36
N THR A 486 -27.87 32.97 -0.75
CA THR A 486 -28.18 31.64 -1.34
C THR A 486 -28.72 30.62 -0.33
N VAL A 487 -27.83 29.85 0.34
CA VAL A 487 -28.16 28.73 1.24
C VAL A 487 -27.15 28.70 2.37
N ALA A 488 -27.63 28.39 3.58
CA ALA A 488 -26.75 28.19 4.73
C ALA A 488 -25.83 26.98 4.53
N LEU A 489 -24.61 27.07 5.05
CA LEU A 489 -23.67 25.94 5.05
C LEU A 489 -24.14 24.84 6.01
N PRO A 490 -23.77 23.57 5.79
CA PRO A 490 -24.00 22.50 6.74
C PRO A 490 -23.46 22.87 8.13
N GLU A 491 -24.17 22.45 9.16
CA GLU A 491 -23.78 22.74 10.55
C GLU A 491 -22.67 21.79 11.02
N ILE A 492 -21.79 22.29 11.89
CA ILE A 492 -20.82 21.47 12.61
C ILE A 492 -21.12 21.57 14.09
N ASP A 493 -21.29 20.43 14.73
CA ASP A 493 -21.58 20.33 16.14
C ASP A 493 -20.57 21.10 17.01
N GLY A 494 -21.08 21.98 17.87
CA GLY A 494 -20.27 22.80 18.76
C GLY A 494 -19.45 23.92 18.08
N ARG A 495 -19.69 24.20 16.77
CA ARG A 495 -18.93 25.20 16.02
C ARG A 495 -19.81 26.03 15.08
N PRO A 496 -20.75 26.77 15.63
CA PRO A 496 -21.70 27.57 14.84
C PRO A 496 -21.03 28.67 14.00
N GLU A 497 -19.86 29.16 14.40
CA GLU A 497 -19.08 30.14 13.66
C GLU A 497 -18.73 29.69 12.25
N ALA A 498 -18.36 28.43 12.09
CA ALA A 498 -18.00 27.87 10.78
C ALA A 498 -19.15 27.92 9.78
N ARG A 499 -20.41 27.84 10.24
CA ARG A 499 -21.61 27.92 9.39
C ARG A 499 -21.78 29.30 8.74
N ASN A 500 -21.25 30.33 9.36
CA ASN A 500 -21.43 31.71 8.87
C ASN A 500 -20.35 32.13 7.88
N ASP A 501 -19.11 31.76 8.13
CA ASP A 501 -17.96 32.25 7.37
C ASP A 501 -17.10 31.15 6.73
N GLY A 502 -17.39 29.88 7.02
CA GLY A 502 -16.73 28.71 6.41
C GLY A 502 -15.41 28.31 7.05
N TRP A 503 -15.00 28.94 8.17
CA TRP A 503 -13.67 28.78 8.73
C TRP A 503 -13.70 28.47 10.24
N ILE A 504 -12.72 27.68 10.68
CA ILE A 504 -12.35 27.53 12.09
C ILE A 504 -10.91 28.02 12.23
N GLY A 505 -10.72 29.17 12.86
CA GLY A 505 -9.43 29.85 12.91
C GLY A 505 -8.91 30.18 11.50
N ARG A 506 -7.79 29.61 11.11
CA ARG A 506 -7.19 29.81 9.79
C ARG A 506 -7.35 28.58 8.86
N CYS A 507 -8.34 27.75 9.09
CA CYS A 507 -8.57 26.55 8.28
C CYS A 507 -10.02 26.49 7.81
N CYS A 508 -10.24 26.33 6.52
CA CYS A 508 -11.55 26.14 5.92
C CYS A 508 -12.08 24.73 6.23
N VAL A 509 -13.38 24.64 6.51
CA VAL A 509 -14.02 23.37 6.87
C VAL A 509 -14.63 22.68 5.67
N TYR A 510 -15.11 23.44 4.70
CA TYR A 510 -16.00 22.92 3.65
C TYR A 510 -15.30 22.62 2.33
N TYR A 511 -14.11 23.18 2.11
CA TYR A 511 -13.47 23.09 0.80
C TYR A 511 -13.15 21.65 0.39
N ASP A 512 -12.64 20.83 1.30
CA ASP A 512 -12.34 19.43 1.05
C ASP A 512 -13.58 18.63 0.66
N ALA A 513 -14.72 18.89 1.33
CA ALA A 513 -15.98 18.24 1.00
C ALA A 513 -16.51 18.67 -0.38
N VAL A 514 -16.45 19.97 -0.69
CA VAL A 514 -16.88 20.49 -2.00
C VAL A 514 -15.99 19.93 -3.13
N GLU A 515 -14.69 19.80 -2.90
CA GLU A 515 -13.76 19.24 -3.88
C GLU A 515 -13.98 17.74 -4.09
N ALA A 516 -14.32 17.01 -3.04
CA ALA A 516 -14.49 15.56 -3.06
C ALA A 516 -15.85 15.09 -3.59
N LEU A 517 -16.84 15.96 -3.81
CA LEU A 517 -18.22 15.57 -4.13
C LEU A 517 -18.35 14.63 -5.34
N ASP A 518 -17.52 14.83 -6.36
CA ASP A 518 -17.51 13.99 -7.56
C ASP A 518 -16.64 12.73 -7.38
N PHE A 519 -15.86 12.63 -6.30
CA PHE A 519 -14.90 11.55 -6.01
C PHE A 519 -15.19 10.81 -4.70
N TYR A 520 -16.43 10.83 -4.23
CA TYR A 520 -16.79 10.15 -3.00
C TYR A 520 -18.08 9.35 -3.17
N VAL A 521 -18.00 8.03 -3.02
CA VAL A 521 -19.14 7.12 -2.96
C VAL A 521 -19.17 6.50 -1.57
N PRO A 522 -20.21 6.77 -0.76
CA PRO A 522 -20.33 6.13 0.55
C PRO A 522 -20.64 4.64 0.37
N LEU A 523 -19.91 3.79 1.08
CA LEU A 523 -20.18 2.37 1.18
C LEU A 523 -20.91 2.09 2.50
N LYS A 524 -21.99 1.32 2.40
CA LYS A 524 -22.77 0.90 3.58
C LYS A 524 -22.08 -0.31 4.21
N GLY A 525 -21.78 -0.24 5.50
CA GLY A 525 -21.37 -1.41 6.26
C GLY A 525 -22.41 -2.53 6.15
N PRO A 526 -22.05 -3.80 6.40
CA PRO A 526 -23.03 -4.85 6.52
C PRO A 526 -24.10 -4.39 7.52
N ALA A 527 -25.38 -4.53 7.15
CA ALA A 527 -26.48 -4.20 8.05
C ALA A 527 -26.19 -4.92 9.37
N THR A 528 -25.93 -4.15 10.43
CA THR A 528 -25.89 -4.71 11.78
C THR A 528 -27.26 -5.31 12.00
N GLY A 529 -27.35 -6.64 11.91
CA GLY A 529 -28.56 -7.36 12.12
C GLY A 529 -29.13 -6.89 13.46
N GLY A 530 -30.26 -6.18 13.42
CA GLY A 530 -30.99 -5.83 14.61
C GLY A 530 -31.29 -7.12 15.33
N ALA A 531 -30.70 -7.29 16.50
CA ALA A 531 -31.19 -8.25 17.46
C ALA A 531 -32.61 -7.78 17.84
N THR A 532 -33.62 -8.46 17.29
CA THR A 532 -35.01 -8.44 17.78
C THR A 532 -35.09 -9.21 19.08
#